data_86c0b35471c0fde403d90b1201bbad22
#
_entry.id   86c0b35471c0fde403d90b1201bbad22
#
_cell.length_a   1.000
_cell.length_b   1.000
_cell.length_c   1.000
_cell.angle_alpha   90.00
_cell.angle_beta   90.00
_cell.angle_gamma   90.00
#
_symmetry.space_group_name_H-M   'P 1'
#
loop_
_entity.id
_entity.type
_entity.pdbx_description
1 polymer ?
#
loop_
_entity_poly.entity_id
_entity_poly.type
_entity_poly.pdbx_seq_one_letter_code
_entity_poly.pdbx_strand_id
1 'polypeptide(L)'
;MSWQLPGPAWLFCPADRPDRYEKAAAAADVVILDLEDGVAAADKTAARKALAETPLDPERTVVRVNAAGTDDLAADLTALAGTGYRRVMLPKCEAAEQVTALAEYEVIVLIESPLGALTVERAVQSPNAIGAMWGAEDLVAGLGGNSSRYADGGYREVARHVRSSTLLAAKAYGKFALDSVYLDIRDLDGLRTEALDAVAVGFEAKVAIHPSQLAVIRAAYTPPEAELAWARRVLDEVPKHRGVFAFEGRMVDAPVLRHAEQIVRRAARA
;
A
#
# COMPACT_ATOMS: atom_id res chain seq x y z
N MET A 1 -8.56 11.63 -14.00
CA MET A 1 -9.30 10.72 -13.09
C MET A 1 -8.27 10.11 -12.15
N SER A 2 -8.51 10.06 -10.85
CA SER A 2 -7.59 9.40 -9.91
C SER A 2 -7.64 7.89 -10.14
N TRP A 3 -6.49 7.21 -10.08
CA TRP A 3 -6.40 5.76 -10.16
C TRP A 3 -7.25 5.09 -9.08
N GLN A 4 -8.10 4.15 -9.48
CA GLN A 4 -8.89 3.37 -8.55
C GLN A 4 -8.12 2.10 -8.20
N LEU A 5 -7.92 1.87 -6.90
CA LEU A 5 -7.24 0.67 -6.42
C LEU A 5 -8.00 -0.58 -6.87
N PRO A 6 -7.34 -1.51 -7.60
CA PRO A 6 -7.99 -2.72 -8.11
C PRO A 6 -8.45 -3.69 -7.02
N GLY A 7 -7.81 -3.65 -5.84
CA GLY A 7 -8.14 -4.50 -4.69
C GLY A 7 -7.11 -4.38 -3.57
N PRO A 8 -7.32 -5.09 -2.44
CA PRO A 8 -6.53 -4.90 -1.24
C PRO A 8 -5.26 -5.74 -1.14
N ALA A 9 -5.10 -6.79 -1.97
CA ALA A 9 -4.00 -7.75 -1.84
C ALA A 9 -2.92 -7.49 -2.88
N TRP A 10 -1.86 -6.79 -2.46
CA TRP A 10 -0.74 -6.43 -3.31
C TRP A 10 0.42 -7.40 -3.09
N LEU A 11 1.25 -7.64 -4.10
CA LEU A 11 2.34 -8.60 -4.03
C LEU A 11 3.65 -8.05 -4.61
N PHE A 12 4.71 -8.06 -3.82
CA PHE A 12 6.06 -7.88 -4.34
C PHE A 12 6.48 -9.06 -5.21
N CYS A 13 7.03 -8.75 -6.38
CA CYS A 13 7.64 -9.71 -7.30
C CYS A 13 8.99 -9.17 -7.76
N PRO A 14 10.11 -9.85 -7.47
CA PRO A 14 11.43 -9.41 -7.94
C PRO A 14 11.47 -9.28 -9.46
N ALA A 15 11.95 -8.14 -9.96
CA ALA A 15 11.93 -7.85 -11.39
C ALA A 15 12.94 -8.66 -12.21
N ASP A 16 13.91 -9.29 -11.58
CA ASP A 16 14.82 -10.27 -12.20
C ASP A 16 14.21 -11.67 -12.39
N ARG A 17 12.92 -11.83 -11.99
CA ARG A 17 12.23 -13.12 -12.08
C ARG A 17 11.00 -13.04 -13.00
N PRO A 18 11.20 -12.79 -14.32
CA PRO A 18 10.08 -12.72 -15.28
C PRO A 18 9.27 -14.03 -15.38
N ASP A 19 9.85 -15.17 -15.00
CA ASP A 19 9.16 -16.46 -14.88
C ASP A 19 8.03 -16.46 -13.83
N ARG A 20 7.99 -15.47 -12.93
CA ARG A 20 6.98 -15.31 -11.89
C ARG A 20 5.91 -14.27 -12.20
N TYR A 21 6.12 -13.40 -13.19
CA TYR A 21 5.28 -12.25 -13.45
C TYR A 21 3.81 -12.60 -13.67
N GLU A 22 3.53 -13.51 -14.61
CA GLU A 22 2.16 -13.95 -14.91
C GLU A 22 1.48 -14.59 -13.69
N LYS A 23 2.23 -15.41 -12.92
CA LYS A 23 1.70 -16.04 -11.71
C LYS A 23 1.38 -15.01 -10.63
N ALA A 24 2.24 -13.98 -10.47
CA ALA A 24 2.00 -12.89 -9.54
C ALA A 24 0.77 -12.08 -9.96
N ALA A 25 0.66 -11.73 -11.25
CA ALA A 25 -0.47 -10.98 -11.80
C ALA A 25 -1.80 -11.74 -11.73
N ALA A 26 -1.78 -13.06 -11.88
CA ALA A 26 -2.96 -13.91 -11.72
C ALA A 26 -3.41 -14.02 -10.25
N ALA A 27 -2.46 -13.93 -9.31
CA ALA A 27 -2.74 -14.13 -7.89
C ALA A 27 -3.08 -12.84 -7.15
N ALA A 28 -2.40 -11.72 -7.44
CA ALA A 28 -2.53 -10.45 -6.74
C ALA A 28 -3.53 -9.50 -7.41
N ASP A 29 -4.04 -8.54 -6.66
CA ASP A 29 -4.85 -7.45 -7.20
C ASP A 29 -3.95 -6.39 -7.87
N VAL A 30 -2.77 -6.16 -7.29
CA VAL A 30 -1.69 -5.34 -7.85
C VAL A 30 -0.35 -6.05 -7.64
N VAL A 31 0.48 -6.06 -8.66
CA VAL A 31 1.87 -6.52 -8.58
C VAL A 31 2.79 -5.32 -8.38
N ILE A 32 3.71 -5.42 -7.43
CA ILE A 32 4.83 -4.50 -7.30
C ILE A 32 6.06 -5.19 -7.88
N LEU A 33 6.46 -4.81 -9.11
CA LEU A 33 7.71 -5.27 -9.70
C LEU A 33 8.86 -4.52 -9.02
N ASP A 34 9.73 -5.28 -8.38
CA ASP A 34 10.75 -4.72 -7.50
C ASP A 34 12.11 -4.66 -8.18
N LEU A 35 12.67 -3.46 -8.35
CA LEU A 35 14.03 -3.20 -8.84
C LEU A 35 15.02 -2.90 -7.72
N GLU A 36 14.55 -2.77 -6.46
CA GLU A 36 15.37 -2.35 -5.34
C GLU A 36 15.95 -3.54 -4.57
N ASP A 37 15.57 -3.73 -3.32
CA ASP A 37 16.15 -4.70 -2.39
C ASP A 37 15.80 -6.16 -2.75
N GLY A 38 14.74 -6.39 -3.49
CA GLY A 38 14.39 -7.72 -4.01
C GLY A 38 15.28 -8.21 -5.15
N VAL A 39 16.20 -7.37 -5.67
CA VAL A 39 17.09 -7.69 -6.79
C VAL A 39 18.54 -7.41 -6.40
N ALA A 40 19.41 -8.42 -6.52
CA ALA A 40 20.83 -8.25 -6.26
C ALA A 40 21.45 -7.21 -7.22
N ALA A 41 22.47 -6.49 -6.75
CA ALA A 41 23.12 -5.42 -7.54
C ALA A 41 23.59 -5.89 -8.92
N ALA A 42 24.12 -7.12 -9.01
CA ALA A 42 24.58 -7.72 -10.27
C ALA A 42 23.45 -8.00 -11.27
N ASP A 43 22.21 -8.18 -10.78
CA ASP A 43 21.07 -8.59 -11.60
C ASP A 43 20.15 -7.41 -11.99
N LYS A 44 20.39 -6.19 -11.49
CA LYS A 44 19.56 -5.02 -11.76
C LYS A 44 19.43 -4.69 -13.24
N THR A 45 20.49 -4.86 -14.02
CA THR A 45 20.45 -4.67 -15.48
C THR A 45 19.52 -5.68 -16.16
N ALA A 46 19.58 -6.95 -15.75
CA ALA A 46 18.68 -7.97 -16.26
C ALA A 46 17.22 -7.73 -15.83
N ALA A 47 16.99 -7.26 -14.60
CA ALA A 47 15.68 -6.90 -14.09
C ALA A 47 15.04 -5.75 -14.88
N ARG A 48 15.80 -4.69 -15.20
CA ARG A 48 15.34 -3.58 -16.05
C ARG A 48 14.94 -4.05 -17.45
N LYS A 49 15.72 -4.96 -18.03
CA LYS A 49 15.42 -5.55 -19.33
C LYS A 49 14.13 -6.37 -19.28
N ALA A 50 13.95 -7.17 -18.24
CA ALA A 50 12.75 -7.99 -18.05
C ALA A 50 11.46 -7.17 -17.98
N LEU A 51 11.47 -5.97 -17.39
CA LEU A 51 10.30 -5.06 -17.36
C LEU A 51 9.78 -4.73 -18.77
N ALA A 52 10.68 -4.51 -19.73
CA ALA A 52 10.30 -4.18 -21.10
C ALA A 52 9.91 -5.41 -21.91
N GLU A 53 10.58 -6.54 -21.69
CA GLU A 53 10.41 -7.77 -22.47
C GLU A 53 9.23 -8.64 -21.99
N THR A 54 8.81 -8.47 -20.71
CA THR A 54 7.73 -9.25 -20.11
C THR A 54 6.70 -8.30 -19.47
N PRO A 55 5.98 -7.50 -20.26
CA PRO A 55 5.07 -6.49 -19.71
C PRO A 55 3.84 -7.14 -19.05
N LEU A 56 3.44 -6.58 -17.91
CA LEU A 56 2.16 -6.84 -17.25
C LEU A 56 1.17 -5.70 -17.55
N ASP A 57 -0.09 -5.89 -17.14
CA ASP A 57 -1.11 -4.85 -17.22
C ASP A 57 -0.67 -3.60 -16.39
N PRO A 58 -0.44 -2.45 -17.04
CA PRO A 58 0.01 -1.25 -16.34
C PRO A 58 -1.00 -0.72 -15.30
N GLU A 59 -2.30 -1.03 -15.47
CA GLU A 59 -3.33 -0.60 -14.53
C GLU A 59 -3.29 -1.39 -13.21
N ARG A 60 -2.63 -2.54 -13.22
CA ARG A 60 -2.49 -3.44 -12.06
C ARG A 60 -1.02 -3.64 -11.66
N THR A 61 -0.13 -2.77 -12.14
CA THR A 61 1.31 -2.90 -11.86
C THR A 61 1.88 -1.57 -11.37
N VAL A 62 2.67 -1.67 -10.32
CA VAL A 62 3.53 -0.62 -9.77
C VAL A 62 4.96 -1.10 -9.89
N VAL A 63 5.92 -0.22 -10.17
CA VAL A 63 7.34 -0.57 -10.15
C VAL A 63 8.01 0.09 -8.95
N ARG A 64 8.57 -0.71 -8.02
CA ARG A 64 9.43 -0.16 -6.99
C ARG A 64 10.80 0.10 -7.60
N VAL A 65 11.12 1.37 -7.74
CA VAL A 65 12.40 1.85 -8.28
C VAL A 65 13.45 1.89 -7.17
N ASN A 66 14.71 2.13 -7.52
CA ASN A 66 15.76 2.36 -6.53
C ASN A 66 15.64 3.73 -5.86
N ALA A 67 16.29 3.88 -4.70
CA ALA A 67 16.20 5.09 -3.87
C ALA A 67 16.71 6.35 -4.62
N ALA A 68 16.13 7.49 -4.25
CA ALA A 68 16.52 8.79 -4.81
C ALA A 68 18.01 9.08 -4.58
N GLY A 69 18.63 9.71 -5.60
CA GLY A 69 20.06 10.07 -5.56
C GLY A 69 21.02 8.93 -5.90
N THR A 70 20.52 7.76 -6.34
CA THR A 70 21.35 6.64 -6.80
C THR A 70 21.45 6.60 -8.33
N ASP A 71 22.57 6.10 -8.84
CA ASP A 71 22.74 5.85 -10.29
C ASP A 71 21.70 4.80 -10.78
N ASP A 72 21.33 3.88 -9.92
CA ASP A 72 20.31 2.87 -10.20
C ASP A 72 18.94 3.49 -10.46
N LEU A 73 18.53 4.54 -9.73
CA LEU A 73 17.27 5.24 -10.04
C LEU A 73 17.28 5.82 -11.46
N ALA A 74 18.38 6.47 -11.87
CA ALA A 74 18.48 7.04 -13.21
C ALA A 74 18.38 5.97 -14.30
N ALA A 75 18.99 4.81 -14.07
CA ALA A 75 18.89 3.66 -14.97
C ALA A 75 17.47 3.04 -14.99
N ASP A 76 16.78 2.99 -13.83
CA ASP A 76 15.40 2.52 -13.73
C ASP A 76 14.45 3.40 -14.54
N LEU A 77 14.56 4.73 -14.39
CA LEU A 77 13.72 5.68 -15.12
C LEU A 77 13.96 5.60 -16.65
N THR A 78 15.21 5.37 -17.05
CA THR A 78 15.54 5.13 -18.46
C THR A 78 14.85 3.87 -19.00
N ALA A 79 14.85 2.80 -18.22
CA ALA A 79 14.18 1.55 -18.61
C ALA A 79 12.64 1.71 -18.62
N LEU A 80 12.07 2.41 -17.64
CA LEU A 80 10.64 2.66 -17.52
C LEU A 80 10.08 3.52 -18.64
N ALA A 81 10.85 4.49 -19.15
CA ALA A 81 10.43 5.39 -20.24
C ALA A 81 10.01 4.63 -21.51
N GLY A 82 10.56 3.40 -21.73
CA GLY A 82 10.19 2.53 -22.84
C GLY A 82 8.98 1.62 -22.57
N THR A 83 8.33 1.74 -21.38
CA THR A 83 7.24 0.86 -20.96
C THR A 83 5.91 1.59 -20.82
N GLY A 84 4.82 0.84 -20.61
CA GLY A 84 3.50 1.39 -20.27
C GLY A 84 3.32 1.76 -18.80
N TYR A 85 4.27 1.44 -17.92
CA TYR A 85 4.13 1.67 -16.49
C TYR A 85 4.16 3.16 -16.16
N ARG A 86 3.19 3.60 -15.37
CA ARG A 86 3.03 5.01 -14.94
C ARG A 86 3.09 5.18 -13.44
N ARG A 87 3.04 4.09 -12.68
CA ARG A 87 3.03 4.10 -11.21
C ARG A 87 4.31 3.54 -10.68
N VAL A 88 4.98 4.34 -9.85
CA VAL A 88 6.22 3.93 -9.20
C VAL A 88 6.08 4.00 -7.69
N MET A 89 6.76 3.09 -6.99
CA MET A 89 6.96 3.17 -5.55
C MET A 89 8.38 3.66 -5.31
N LEU A 90 8.50 4.80 -4.63
CA LEU A 90 9.79 5.41 -4.29
C LEU A 90 10.19 4.98 -2.88
N PRO A 91 11.17 4.08 -2.73
CA PRO A 91 11.64 3.61 -1.42
C PRO A 91 12.46 4.70 -0.74
N LYS A 92 12.57 4.59 0.58
CA LYS A 92 13.41 5.45 1.43
C LYS A 92 13.20 6.94 1.12
N CYS A 93 11.93 7.32 0.88
CA CYS A 93 11.55 8.69 0.54
C CYS A 93 11.73 9.61 1.75
N GLU A 94 12.52 10.66 1.61
CA GLU A 94 12.91 11.57 2.69
C GLU A 94 12.57 13.04 2.43
N ALA A 95 12.17 13.39 1.20
CA ALA A 95 11.88 14.78 0.83
C ALA A 95 10.84 14.88 -0.30
N ALA A 96 10.07 15.96 -0.29
CA ALA A 96 9.09 16.25 -1.34
C ALA A 96 9.74 16.43 -2.72
N GLU A 97 10.95 16.96 -2.75
CA GLU A 97 11.74 17.17 -3.96
C GLU A 97 12.07 15.84 -4.67
N GLN A 98 12.26 14.76 -3.92
CA GLN A 98 12.49 13.44 -4.49
C GLN A 98 11.24 12.92 -5.21
N VAL A 99 10.05 13.22 -4.69
CA VAL A 99 8.76 12.86 -5.30
C VAL A 99 8.52 13.72 -6.55
N THR A 100 8.68 15.03 -6.44
CA THR A 100 8.44 15.96 -7.57
C THR A 100 9.43 15.78 -8.71
N ALA A 101 10.64 15.29 -8.45
CA ALA A 101 11.59 14.91 -9.49
C ALA A 101 11.08 13.76 -10.39
N LEU A 102 10.08 13.00 -9.94
CA LEU A 102 9.42 11.94 -10.70
C LEU A 102 8.08 12.42 -11.30
N ALA A 103 8.01 13.67 -11.77
CA ALA A 103 6.76 14.31 -12.21
C ALA A 103 6.02 13.60 -13.35
N GLU A 104 6.70 12.76 -14.15
CA GLU A 104 6.11 11.96 -15.22
C GLU A 104 5.37 10.71 -14.71
N TYR A 105 5.54 10.39 -13.42
CA TYR A 105 4.98 9.20 -12.77
C TYR A 105 4.02 9.57 -11.64
N GLU A 106 3.05 8.70 -11.41
CA GLU A 106 2.23 8.66 -10.20
C GLU A 106 3.04 7.92 -9.11
N VAL A 107 3.35 8.60 -8.00
CA VAL A 107 4.31 8.11 -7.00
C VAL A 107 3.59 7.60 -5.75
N ILE A 108 3.93 6.40 -5.32
CA ILE A 108 3.64 5.88 -3.98
C ILE A 108 4.90 6.10 -3.14
N VAL A 109 4.82 6.93 -2.11
CA VAL A 109 5.96 7.19 -1.23
C VAL A 109 6.09 6.08 -0.20
N LEU A 110 7.26 5.43 -0.11
CA LEU A 110 7.52 4.41 0.90
C LEU A 110 8.37 5.03 2.03
N ILE A 111 7.76 5.09 3.21
CA ILE A 111 8.32 5.70 4.43
C ILE A 111 8.95 4.59 5.29
N GLU A 112 10.25 4.52 5.26
CA GLU A 112 11.02 3.45 5.90
C GLU A 112 12.40 3.91 6.38
N SER A 113 12.58 5.23 6.52
CA SER A 113 13.78 5.84 7.12
C SER A 113 13.39 6.81 8.22
N PRO A 114 14.30 7.09 9.20
CA PRO A 114 14.02 8.07 10.25
C PRO A 114 13.67 9.46 9.72
N LEU A 115 14.39 9.94 8.71
CA LEU A 115 14.13 11.25 8.11
C LEU A 115 12.81 11.24 7.34
N GLY A 116 12.53 10.17 6.57
CA GLY A 116 11.25 10.00 5.87
C GLY A 116 10.06 10.01 6.82
N ALA A 117 10.19 9.39 8.00
CA ALA A 117 9.17 9.41 9.04
C ALA A 117 8.86 10.83 9.55
N LEU A 118 9.88 11.69 9.66
CA LEU A 118 9.74 13.08 10.10
C LEU A 118 9.20 14.01 8.99
N THR A 119 9.30 13.63 7.72
CA THR A 119 8.97 14.46 6.55
C THR A 119 7.79 13.91 5.75
N VAL A 120 7.16 12.83 6.19
CA VAL A 120 6.08 12.14 5.46
C VAL A 120 4.98 13.08 4.97
N GLU A 121 4.57 14.04 5.79
CA GLU A 121 3.53 15.01 5.45
C GLU A 121 3.90 15.78 4.17
N ARG A 122 5.14 16.27 4.08
CA ARG A 122 5.63 17.04 2.92
C ARG A 122 5.71 16.17 1.67
N ALA A 123 6.17 14.92 1.81
CA ALA A 123 6.29 13.99 0.70
C ALA A 123 4.92 13.68 0.07
N VAL A 124 3.89 13.40 0.89
CA VAL A 124 2.55 13.07 0.38
C VAL A 124 1.79 14.28 -0.18
N GLN A 125 2.17 15.51 0.17
CA GLN A 125 1.62 16.74 -0.43
C GLN A 125 2.04 16.94 -1.89
N SER A 126 3.08 16.27 -2.35
CA SER A 126 3.57 16.39 -3.72
C SER A 126 2.45 16.12 -4.72
N PRO A 127 2.32 16.92 -5.80
CA PRO A 127 1.20 16.82 -6.74
C PRO A 127 1.06 15.45 -7.39
N ASN A 128 2.18 14.79 -7.64
CA ASN A 128 2.27 13.46 -8.26
C ASN A 128 2.31 12.32 -7.24
N ALA A 129 2.29 12.58 -5.92
CA ALA A 129 2.07 11.55 -4.91
C ALA A 129 0.61 11.09 -4.95
N ILE A 130 0.37 9.79 -5.10
CA ILE A 130 -0.97 9.20 -5.13
C ILE A 130 -1.29 8.36 -3.89
N GLY A 131 -0.27 7.88 -3.19
CA GLY A 131 -0.40 7.05 -2.00
C GLY A 131 0.86 7.03 -1.16
N ALA A 132 0.76 6.43 0.01
CA ALA A 132 1.89 6.18 0.89
C ALA A 132 1.86 4.74 1.42
N MET A 133 3.04 4.18 1.61
CA MET A 133 3.31 2.93 2.32
C MET A 133 4.32 3.20 3.42
N TRP A 134 4.36 2.38 4.45
CA TRP A 134 5.40 2.41 5.47
C TRP A 134 6.13 1.07 5.50
N GLY A 135 7.42 1.07 5.89
CA GLY A 135 8.25 -0.12 6.03
C GLY A 135 8.86 -0.18 7.42
N ALA A 136 8.68 -1.32 8.12
CA ALA A 136 9.13 -1.47 9.51
C ALA A 136 10.61 -1.83 9.62
N GLU A 137 11.10 -2.66 8.71
CA GLU A 137 12.41 -3.29 8.86
C GLU A 137 13.54 -2.32 8.49
N ASP A 138 13.44 -1.64 7.35
CA ASP A 138 14.38 -0.60 6.95
C ASP A 138 14.39 0.57 7.93
N LEU A 139 13.21 0.94 8.47
CA LEU A 139 13.11 1.95 9.51
C LEU A 139 13.96 1.56 10.74
N VAL A 140 13.80 0.34 11.24
CA VAL A 140 14.52 -0.12 12.42
C VAL A 140 16.00 -0.27 12.13
N ALA A 141 16.39 -0.76 10.96
CA ALA A 141 17.78 -0.81 10.53
C ALA A 141 18.40 0.61 10.48
N GLY A 142 17.70 1.58 9.91
CA GLY A 142 18.10 2.99 9.86
C GLY A 142 18.21 3.66 11.23
N LEU A 143 17.48 3.17 12.24
CA LEU A 143 17.59 3.59 13.65
C LEU A 143 18.74 2.90 14.39
N GLY A 144 19.40 1.91 13.78
CA GLY A 144 20.41 1.07 14.45
C GLY A 144 19.79 0.06 15.43
N GLY A 145 18.49 -0.22 15.29
CA GLY A 145 17.76 -1.20 16.07
C GLY A 145 17.93 -2.63 15.54
N ASN A 146 17.42 -3.59 16.28
CA ASN A 146 17.54 -5.02 15.95
C ASN A 146 16.19 -5.73 15.74
N SER A 147 15.08 -5.08 16.01
CA SER A 147 13.74 -5.65 15.82
C SER A 147 12.67 -4.56 15.80
N SER A 148 11.78 -4.65 14.83
CA SER A 148 10.57 -3.82 14.72
C SER A 148 9.45 -4.27 15.67
N ARG A 149 9.55 -5.51 16.22
CA ARG A 149 8.48 -6.17 16.96
C ARG A 149 8.88 -6.56 18.38
N TYR A 150 7.89 -6.69 19.24
CA TYR A 150 7.99 -7.35 20.53
C TYR A 150 7.92 -8.88 20.37
N ALA A 151 8.17 -9.62 21.45
CA ALA A 151 8.13 -11.07 21.45
C ALA A 151 6.72 -11.66 21.19
N ASP A 152 5.67 -10.90 21.46
CA ASP A 152 4.29 -11.24 21.17
C ASP A 152 3.86 -10.96 19.73
N GLY A 153 4.78 -10.50 18.87
CA GLY A 153 4.55 -10.15 17.47
C GLY A 153 4.06 -8.71 17.25
N GLY A 154 3.66 -7.97 18.28
CA GLY A 154 3.24 -6.58 18.17
C GLY A 154 4.38 -5.64 17.76
N TYR A 155 4.09 -4.62 16.95
CA TYR A 155 5.08 -3.61 16.62
C TYR A 155 5.50 -2.78 17.83
N ARG A 156 6.80 -2.46 17.90
CA ARG A 156 7.34 -1.50 18.88
C ARG A 156 6.80 -0.10 18.60
N GLU A 157 6.79 0.73 19.65
CA GLU A 157 6.14 2.06 19.61
C GLU A 157 6.67 2.95 18.48
N VAL A 158 7.96 2.92 18.17
CA VAL A 158 8.52 3.72 17.06
C VAL A 158 7.96 3.27 15.70
N ALA A 159 7.83 1.97 15.46
CA ALA A 159 7.24 1.43 14.24
C ALA A 159 5.73 1.76 14.16
N ARG A 160 5.00 1.61 15.27
CA ARG A 160 3.58 2.01 15.38
C ARG A 160 3.38 3.49 15.13
N HIS A 161 4.28 4.34 15.64
CA HIS A 161 4.24 5.78 15.39
C HIS A 161 4.38 6.09 13.90
N VAL A 162 5.36 5.52 13.21
CA VAL A 162 5.57 5.75 11.78
C VAL A 162 4.40 5.21 10.95
N ARG A 163 3.88 4.01 11.28
CA ARG A 163 2.67 3.45 10.68
C ARG A 163 1.49 4.43 10.77
N SER A 164 1.24 4.95 11.97
CA SER A 164 0.14 5.88 12.23
C SER A 164 0.36 7.22 11.53
N SER A 165 1.58 7.77 11.56
CA SER A 165 1.91 9.05 10.93
C SER A 165 1.77 8.96 9.41
N THR A 166 2.20 7.85 8.79
CA THR A 166 2.05 7.63 7.35
C THR A 166 0.57 7.55 6.96
N LEU A 167 -0.25 6.80 7.73
CA LEU A 167 -1.69 6.73 7.50
C LEU A 167 -2.34 8.11 7.62
N LEU A 168 -2.08 8.84 8.71
CA LEU A 168 -2.65 10.16 8.95
C LEU A 168 -2.27 11.14 7.84
N ALA A 169 -0.99 11.17 7.43
CA ALA A 169 -0.52 12.04 6.36
C ALA A 169 -1.22 11.69 5.03
N ALA A 170 -1.26 10.42 4.63
CA ALA A 170 -1.95 10.01 3.41
C ALA A 170 -3.43 10.45 3.42
N LYS A 171 -4.15 10.20 4.52
CA LYS A 171 -5.58 10.53 4.63
C LYS A 171 -5.86 12.03 4.67
N ALA A 172 -5.00 12.81 5.32
CA ALA A 172 -5.14 14.26 5.39
C ALA A 172 -5.10 14.92 4.00
N TYR A 173 -4.35 14.33 3.07
CA TYR A 173 -4.21 14.84 1.70
C TYR A 173 -4.96 14.02 0.65
N GLY A 174 -5.92 13.19 1.06
CA GLY A 174 -6.79 12.42 0.16
C GLY A 174 -6.06 11.34 -0.64
N LYS A 175 -4.91 10.87 -0.12
CA LYS A 175 -4.12 9.79 -0.72
C LYS A 175 -4.50 8.45 -0.10
N PHE A 176 -4.27 7.34 -0.83
CA PHE A 176 -4.44 6.02 -0.24
C PHE A 176 -3.22 5.63 0.62
N ALA A 177 -3.45 4.72 1.56
CA ALA A 177 -2.40 4.18 2.42
C ALA A 177 -2.33 2.66 2.29
N LEU A 178 -1.11 2.14 2.12
CA LEU A 178 -0.78 0.72 2.09
C LEU A 178 -0.13 0.32 3.42
N ASP A 179 -0.62 -0.74 4.03
CA ASP A 179 0.02 -1.31 5.21
C ASP A 179 1.23 -2.17 4.82
N SER A 180 2.20 -2.25 5.72
CA SER A 180 3.49 -2.92 5.51
C SER A 180 3.35 -4.43 5.29
N VAL A 181 4.42 -5.04 4.84
CA VAL A 181 4.54 -6.50 4.67
C VAL A 181 4.53 -7.23 6.02
N TYR A 182 4.15 -8.51 6.00
CA TYR A 182 4.25 -9.42 7.14
C TYR A 182 5.31 -10.48 6.84
N LEU A 183 6.40 -10.49 7.60
CA LEU A 183 7.60 -11.26 7.24
C LEU A 183 7.46 -12.76 7.46
N ASP A 184 6.74 -13.19 8.51
CA ASP A 184 6.56 -14.62 8.74
C ASP A 184 5.52 -15.20 7.78
N ILE A 185 6.02 -15.78 6.67
CA ILE A 185 5.18 -16.36 5.61
C ILE A 185 4.30 -17.50 6.13
N ARG A 186 4.70 -18.18 7.22
CA ARG A 186 3.99 -19.34 7.77
C ARG A 186 2.93 -18.95 8.79
N ASP A 187 3.08 -17.82 9.44
CA ASP A 187 2.14 -17.31 10.44
C ASP A 187 0.98 -16.56 9.77
N LEU A 188 0.03 -17.30 9.22
CA LEU A 188 -1.15 -16.73 8.57
C LEU A 188 -2.17 -16.16 9.57
N ASP A 189 -2.15 -16.58 10.83
CA ASP A 189 -3.04 -16.05 11.87
C ASP A 189 -2.56 -14.68 12.37
N GLY A 190 -1.25 -14.51 12.56
CA GLY A 190 -0.65 -13.21 12.84
C GLY A 190 -0.89 -12.23 11.68
N LEU A 191 -0.69 -12.66 10.42
CA LEU A 191 -1.01 -11.87 9.25
C LEU A 191 -2.48 -11.44 9.24
N ARG A 192 -3.41 -12.36 9.52
CA ARG A 192 -4.85 -12.05 9.59
C ARG A 192 -5.14 -10.99 10.64
N THR A 193 -4.58 -11.12 11.82
CA THR A 193 -4.75 -10.18 12.93
C THR A 193 -4.28 -8.77 12.52
N GLU A 194 -3.10 -8.68 11.91
CA GLU A 194 -2.54 -7.41 11.45
C GLU A 194 -3.33 -6.81 10.28
N ALA A 195 -3.81 -7.64 9.34
CA ALA A 195 -4.64 -7.17 8.24
C ALA A 195 -6.01 -6.65 8.71
N LEU A 196 -6.64 -7.29 9.70
CA LEU A 196 -7.87 -6.80 10.31
C LEU A 196 -7.66 -5.48 11.05
N ASP A 197 -6.54 -5.31 11.75
CA ASP A 197 -6.19 -4.01 12.38
C ASP A 197 -5.95 -2.93 11.32
N ALA A 198 -5.27 -3.25 10.22
CA ALA A 198 -5.08 -2.33 9.11
C ALA A 198 -6.41 -1.84 8.52
N VAL A 199 -7.36 -2.75 8.31
CA VAL A 199 -8.73 -2.41 7.88
C VAL A 199 -9.42 -1.51 8.90
N ALA A 200 -9.34 -1.86 10.18
CA ALA A 200 -10.01 -1.14 11.26
C ALA A 200 -9.57 0.32 11.37
N VAL A 201 -8.28 0.59 11.12
CA VAL A 201 -7.74 1.96 11.18
C VAL A 201 -7.80 2.70 9.85
N GLY A 202 -8.07 2.02 8.72
CA GLY A 202 -8.38 2.66 7.43
C GLY A 202 -7.30 2.58 6.35
N PHE A 203 -6.38 1.61 6.40
CA PHE A 203 -5.54 1.27 5.24
C PHE A 203 -6.39 0.67 4.12
N GLU A 204 -6.13 1.04 2.87
CA GLU A 204 -6.88 0.55 1.71
C GLU A 204 -6.40 -0.79 1.20
N ALA A 205 -5.15 -1.13 1.44
CA ALA A 205 -4.55 -2.41 1.03
C ALA A 205 -3.38 -2.78 1.94
N LYS A 206 -2.98 -4.04 1.85
CA LYS A 206 -1.80 -4.58 2.52
C LYS A 206 -0.91 -5.28 1.50
N VAL A 207 0.42 -5.14 1.68
CA VAL A 207 1.38 -5.72 0.76
C VAL A 207 1.88 -7.06 1.27
N ALA A 208 1.91 -8.04 0.37
CA ALA A 208 2.41 -9.40 0.59
C ALA A 208 3.82 -9.58 -0.01
N ILE A 209 4.59 -10.50 0.57
CA ILE A 209 5.88 -10.96 0.03
C ILE A 209 5.80 -12.40 -0.48
N HIS A 210 4.67 -13.07 -0.29
CA HIS A 210 4.46 -14.43 -0.77
C HIS A 210 2.99 -14.64 -1.20
N PRO A 211 2.74 -15.40 -2.28
CA PRO A 211 1.37 -15.62 -2.78
C PRO A 211 0.40 -16.23 -1.76
N SER A 212 0.89 -17.07 -0.82
CA SER A 212 0.04 -17.68 0.23
C SER A 212 -0.63 -16.66 1.16
N GLN A 213 -0.09 -15.44 1.24
CA GLN A 213 -0.62 -14.37 2.08
C GLN A 213 -1.85 -13.68 1.47
N LEU A 214 -1.99 -13.71 0.14
CA LEU A 214 -3.00 -12.94 -0.58
C LEU A 214 -4.43 -13.28 -0.20
N ALA A 215 -4.75 -14.58 -0.05
CA ALA A 215 -6.09 -15.01 0.33
C ALA A 215 -6.47 -14.52 1.73
N VAL A 216 -5.51 -14.51 2.66
CA VAL A 216 -5.72 -14.01 4.04
C VAL A 216 -5.99 -12.51 4.03
N ILE A 217 -5.20 -11.76 3.24
CA ILE A 217 -5.39 -10.31 3.10
C ILE A 217 -6.77 -10.01 2.50
N ARG A 218 -7.15 -10.64 1.37
CA ARG A 218 -8.49 -10.43 0.78
C ARG A 218 -9.61 -10.74 1.78
N ALA A 219 -9.51 -11.87 2.48
CA ALA A 219 -10.52 -12.24 3.47
C ALA A 219 -10.65 -11.20 4.60
N ALA A 220 -9.53 -10.61 5.06
CA ALA A 220 -9.56 -9.57 6.09
C ALA A 220 -10.20 -8.27 5.58
N TYR A 221 -9.99 -7.91 4.31
CA TYR A 221 -10.54 -6.70 3.71
C TYR A 221 -11.98 -6.85 3.20
N THR A 222 -12.48 -8.09 3.02
CA THR A 222 -13.86 -8.37 2.64
C THR A 222 -14.77 -8.15 3.85
N PRO A 223 -15.73 -7.21 3.80
CA PRO A 223 -16.64 -7.02 4.93
C PRO A 223 -17.56 -8.23 5.11
N PRO A 224 -17.85 -8.62 6.36
CA PRO A 224 -18.84 -9.63 6.64
C PRO A 224 -20.21 -9.30 6.04
N GLU A 225 -20.95 -10.30 5.56
CA GLU A 225 -22.26 -10.10 4.92
C GLU A 225 -23.23 -9.30 5.80
N ALA A 226 -23.26 -9.59 7.10
CA ALA A 226 -24.10 -8.87 8.06
C ALA A 226 -23.75 -7.37 8.15
N GLU A 227 -22.44 -7.04 8.10
CA GLU A 227 -21.96 -5.67 8.12
C GLU A 227 -22.34 -4.94 6.83
N LEU A 228 -22.16 -5.59 5.69
CA LEU A 228 -22.54 -5.05 4.38
C LEU A 228 -24.05 -4.83 4.28
N ALA A 229 -24.86 -5.79 4.75
CA ALA A 229 -26.32 -5.66 4.78
C ALA A 229 -26.77 -4.52 5.68
N TRP A 230 -26.14 -4.36 6.85
CA TRP A 230 -26.39 -3.24 7.75
C TRP A 230 -26.05 -1.91 7.07
N ALA A 231 -24.87 -1.80 6.46
CA ALA A 231 -24.42 -0.59 5.80
C ALA A 231 -25.38 -0.15 4.67
N ARG A 232 -25.85 -1.10 3.86
CA ARG A 232 -26.85 -0.82 2.80
C ARG A 232 -28.16 -0.31 3.39
N ARG A 233 -28.71 -0.97 4.43
CA ARG A 233 -29.95 -0.52 5.06
C ARG A 233 -29.82 0.88 5.67
N VAL A 234 -28.69 1.19 6.32
CA VAL A 234 -28.44 2.54 6.86
C VAL A 234 -28.44 3.60 5.76
N LEU A 235 -27.75 3.31 4.63
CA LEU A 235 -27.68 4.24 3.49
C LEU A 235 -29.05 4.42 2.81
N ASP A 236 -29.89 3.38 2.74
CA ASP A 236 -31.24 3.44 2.19
C ASP A 236 -32.20 4.29 3.04
N GLU A 237 -31.89 4.51 4.32
CA GLU A 237 -32.66 5.40 5.21
C GLU A 237 -32.33 6.89 5.01
N VAL A 238 -31.11 7.22 4.52
CA VAL A 238 -30.65 8.62 4.41
C VAL A 238 -31.65 9.54 3.70
N PRO A 239 -32.28 9.17 2.55
CA PRO A 239 -33.21 10.05 1.85
C PRO A 239 -34.50 10.36 2.64
N LYS A 240 -34.81 9.56 3.65
CA LYS A 240 -36.03 9.69 4.47
C LYS A 240 -35.87 10.64 5.65
N HIS A 241 -34.62 11.04 5.96
CA HIS A 241 -34.29 11.82 7.14
C HIS A 241 -33.55 13.13 6.76
N ARG A 242 -33.71 14.14 7.59
CA ARG A 242 -32.95 15.40 7.48
C ARG A 242 -31.98 15.50 8.68
N GLY A 243 -30.70 15.16 8.43
CA GLY A 243 -29.67 15.21 9.47
C GLY A 243 -29.55 13.91 10.26
N VAL A 244 -29.35 14.02 11.57
CA VAL A 244 -29.18 12.88 12.48
C VAL A 244 -30.50 12.12 12.68
N PHE A 245 -30.45 10.79 12.68
CA PHE A 245 -31.61 9.94 12.90
C PHE A 245 -31.26 8.69 13.74
N ALA A 246 -32.29 8.00 14.23
CA ALA A 246 -32.13 6.74 14.92
C ALA A 246 -32.37 5.57 13.95
N PHE A 247 -31.47 4.58 13.97
CA PHE A 247 -31.59 3.35 13.19
C PHE A 247 -31.19 2.15 14.06
N GLU A 248 -32.06 1.16 14.17
CA GLU A 248 -31.85 -0.05 15.01
C GLU A 248 -31.40 0.27 16.45
N GLY A 249 -32.00 1.33 17.04
CA GLY A 249 -31.68 1.75 18.41
C GLY A 249 -30.37 2.51 18.59
N ARG A 250 -29.68 2.89 17.51
CA ARG A 250 -28.43 3.66 17.52
C ARG A 250 -28.60 4.97 16.77
N MET A 251 -27.88 5.98 17.23
CA MET A 251 -27.80 7.26 16.53
C MET A 251 -26.96 7.11 15.26
N VAL A 252 -27.48 7.61 14.14
CA VAL A 252 -26.79 7.68 12.85
C VAL A 252 -26.51 9.14 12.54
N ASP A 253 -25.24 9.46 12.46
CA ASP A 253 -24.69 10.77 12.13
C ASP A 253 -23.69 10.68 10.96
N ALA A 254 -23.05 11.79 10.59
CA ALA A 254 -22.12 11.82 9.47
C ALA A 254 -20.93 10.83 9.59
N PRO A 255 -20.30 10.60 10.75
CA PRO A 255 -19.31 9.53 10.94
C PRO A 255 -19.84 8.13 10.61
N VAL A 256 -21.04 7.79 11.11
CA VAL A 256 -21.66 6.47 10.86
C VAL A 256 -22.00 6.29 9.39
N LEU A 257 -22.49 7.32 8.71
CA LEU A 257 -22.76 7.28 7.28
C LEU A 257 -21.48 7.06 6.46
N ARG A 258 -20.41 7.80 6.77
CA ARG A 258 -19.10 7.59 6.12
C ARG A 258 -18.59 6.17 6.33
N HIS A 259 -18.78 5.60 7.52
CA HIS A 259 -18.41 4.22 7.80
C HIS A 259 -19.23 3.24 6.93
N ALA A 260 -20.53 3.41 6.85
CA ALA A 260 -21.40 2.59 5.99
C ALA A 260 -20.99 2.67 4.50
N GLU A 261 -20.69 3.86 3.99
CA GLU A 261 -20.17 4.04 2.64
C GLU A 261 -18.82 3.35 2.41
N GLN A 262 -17.92 3.35 3.41
CA GLN A 262 -16.64 2.65 3.33
C GLN A 262 -16.82 1.14 3.26
N ILE A 263 -17.75 0.57 4.03
CA ILE A 263 -18.09 -0.85 3.98
C ILE A 263 -18.56 -1.25 2.58
N VAL A 264 -19.50 -0.46 1.99
CA VAL A 264 -20.00 -0.73 0.64
C VAL A 264 -18.89 -0.61 -0.40
N ARG A 265 -18.02 0.40 -0.30
CA ARG A 265 -16.86 0.56 -1.19
C ARG A 265 -15.88 -0.61 -1.09
N ARG A 266 -15.60 -1.11 0.12
CA ARG A 266 -14.74 -2.30 0.31
C ARG A 266 -15.33 -3.53 -0.35
N ALA A 267 -16.63 -3.78 -0.14
CA ALA A 267 -17.32 -4.91 -0.75
C ALA A 267 -17.30 -4.88 -2.30
N ALA A 268 -17.23 -3.71 -2.91
CA ALA A 268 -17.14 -3.57 -4.36
C ALA A 268 -15.73 -3.85 -4.92
N ARG A 269 -14.70 -3.93 -4.05
CA ARG A 269 -13.29 -4.16 -4.41
C ARG A 269 -12.80 -5.55 -4.00
N ALA A 270 -13.58 -6.30 -3.21
CA ALA A 270 -13.29 -7.65 -2.77
C ALA A 270 -13.82 -8.67 -3.80
#